data_9900e7869c82d482b6934a2b87806f21
#
_entry.id   9900e7869c82d482b6934a2b87806f21
#
_cell.length_a   1.000
_cell.length_b   1.000
_cell.length_c   1.000
_cell.angle_alpha   90.00
_cell.angle_beta   90.00
_cell.angle_gamma   90.00
#
_symmetry.space_group_name_H-M   'P 1'
#
loop_
_entity.id
_entity.type
_entity.pdbx_description
1 polymer ?
#
loop_
_entity_poly.entity_id
_entity_poly.type
_entity_poly.pdbx_seq_one_letter_code
_entity_poly.pdbx_strand_id
1 'polypeptide(L)'
;MAELKQRSLEEVKALSIEEAVEIMRQAGIVGAGGGGFPTYFKYKSPQPHLIVNATESEPGYWGDKLLHKEHLEEFLQVFDALKTIFGFEQISMGVHEKDREWFADYAEHADDGVFDVRYVPNTYALGEEKTLVKHATDTRVPRFVDTPDGMRRPGMPPDVGKVVNNSETLLNVYNALFLGKPLTTKFLSLYGEEMDLRVYETPIGASVSEVLRIAGLDVENSAHLSVLDGGPYLHDVSIEELGTGDAYVRRMTNALFLLPRGRQGKEYAGIETEPPDEGIVSLVDKISGVSLPLGGGLLNPATPLVSEGDEVEYEQKIGEPVDEGFSIGVWASVGGEISSIENDIVAISGGAIPQEEAEAEAEASMAGGAPPRGEAEPFQEAEASR
;
A
#
# COMPACT_ATOMS: atom_id res chain seq x y z
N MET A 1 19.46 -8.05 -15.31
CA MET A 1 18.35 -7.24 -14.74
C MET A 1 17.44 -8.20 -14.01
N ALA A 2 17.00 -7.85 -12.81
CA ALA A 2 16.06 -8.67 -12.06
C ALA A 2 14.69 -8.63 -12.79
N GLU A 3 14.24 -9.80 -13.20
CA GLU A 3 13.01 -9.98 -13.96
C GLU A 3 11.80 -10.10 -13.01
N LEU A 4 10.73 -9.37 -13.29
CA LEU A 4 9.45 -9.58 -12.62
C LEU A 4 8.83 -10.86 -13.18
N LYS A 5 8.66 -11.87 -12.34
CA LYS A 5 8.06 -13.17 -12.68
C LYS A 5 7.51 -13.84 -11.43
N GLN A 6 6.60 -14.76 -11.63
CA GLN A 6 6.09 -15.60 -10.56
C GLN A 6 7.19 -16.49 -9.97
N ARG A 7 7.19 -16.64 -8.63
CA ARG A 7 8.13 -17.45 -7.86
C ARG A 7 7.42 -18.15 -6.71
N SER A 8 7.85 -19.36 -6.42
CA SER A 8 7.49 -20.06 -5.18
C SER A 8 8.18 -19.44 -3.96
N LEU A 9 7.72 -19.74 -2.76
CA LEU A 9 8.34 -19.27 -1.51
C LEU A 9 9.83 -19.62 -1.45
N GLU A 10 10.21 -20.84 -1.82
CA GLU A 10 11.63 -21.29 -1.81
C GLU A 10 12.48 -20.52 -2.82
N GLU A 11 11.95 -20.22 -4.00
CA GLU A 11 12.65 -19.39 -4.99
C GLU A 11 12.80 -17.94 -4.51
N VAL A 12 11.79 -17.38 -3.83
CA VAL A 12 11.89 -16.04 -3.24
C VAL A 12 12.93 -16.03 -2.12
N LYS A 13 12.92 -17.01 -1.22
CA LYS A 13 13.89 -17.13 -0.11
C LYS A 13 15.34 -17.34 -0.60
N ALA A 14 15.52 -17.86 -1.81
CA ALA A 14 16.82 -18.05 -2.43
C ALA A 14 17.39 -16.80 -3.12
N LEU A 15 16.61 -15.70 -3.22
CA LEU A 15 17.11 -14.44 -3.78
C LEU A 15 18.21 -13.84 -2.92
N SER A 16 19.23 -13.27 -3.56
CA SER A 16 20.17 -12.40 -2.87
C SER A 16 19.50 -11.07 -2.46
N ILE A 17 20.10 -10.36 -1.51
CA ILE A 17 19.63 -9.02 -1.11
C ILE A 17 19.57 -8.09 -2.31
N GLU A 18 20.60 -8.09 -3.16
CA GLU A 18 20.71 -7.26 -4.36
C GLU A 18 19.60 -7.56 -5.37
N GLU A 19 19.27 -8.84 -5.58
CA GLU A 19 18.17 -9.24 -6.47
C GLU A 19 16.83 -8.80 -5.94
N ALA A 20 16.53 -9.05 -4.66
CA ALA A 20 15.27 -8.63 -4.03
C ALA A 20 15.10 -7.10 -4.04
N VAL A 21 16.15 -6.36 -3.72
CA VAL A 21 16.18 -4.89 -3.77
C VAL A 21 15.93 -4.38 -5.19
N GLU A 22 16.57 -4.99 -6.20
CA GLU A 22 16.38 -4.57 -7.59
C GLU A 22 14.97 -4.93 -8.11
N ILE A 23 14.39 -6.08 -7.72
CA ILE A 23 13.00 -6.42 -8.02
C ILE A 23 12.06 -5.34 -7.46
N MET A 24 12.22 -4.94 -6.19
CA MET A 24 11.41 -3.87 -5.59
C MET A 24 11.54 -2.54 -6.33
N ARG A 25 12.77 -2.20 -6.78
CA ARG A 25 13.05 -0.98 -7.55
C ARG A 25 12.37 -1.02 -8.92
N GLN A 26 12.52 -2.13 -9.63
CA GLN A 26 11.95 -2.32 -10.95
C GLN A 26 10.42 -2.40 -10.91
N ALA A 27 9.83 -3.00 -9.87
CA ALA A 27 8.39 -3.04 -9.66
C ALA A 27 7.77 -1.69 -9.27
N GLY A 28 8.58 -0.68 -8.98
CA GLY A 28 8.08 0.67 -8.70
C GLY A 28 7.58 0.88 -7.26
N ILE A 29 8.01 0.05 -6.29
CA ILE A 29 7.45 0.07 -4.95
C ILE A 29 7.95 1.26 -4.14
N VAL A 30 6.99 2.02 -3.61
CA VAL A 30 7.21 3.12 -2.66
C VAL A 30 6.43 2.90 -1.37
N GLY A 31 6.76 3.64 -0.33
CA GLY A 31 6.01 3.64 0.92
C GLY A 31 4.57 4.11 0.70
N ALA A 32 3.60 3.22 0.85
CA ALA A 32 2.19 3.47 0.59
C ALA A 32 1.49 4.26 1.72
N GLY A 33 2.05 4.30 2.92
CA GLY A 33 1.49 5.00 4.09
C GLY A 33 1.63 6.54 4.06
N GLY A 34 1.67 7.17 2.89
CA GLY A 34 1.70 8.64 2.71
C GLY A 34 3.09 9.23 2.47
N GLY A 35 4.17 8.55 2.86
CA GLY A 35 5.54 9.10 2.73
C GLY A 35 6.17 8.98 1.35
N GLY A 36 5.70 8.11 0.49
CA GLY A 36 6.23 7.90 -0.88
C GLY A 36 7.72 7.55 -0.96
N PHE A 37 8.36 7.15 0.15
CA PHE A 37 9.78 6.85 0.18
C PHE A 37 10.07 5.54 -0.59
N PRO A 38 11.09 5.50 -1.47
CA PRO A 38 11.37 4.31 -2.27
C PRO A 38 11.74 3.11 -1.39
N THR A 39 10.91 2.06 -1.46
CA THR A 39 11.00 0.90 -0.55
C THR A 39 12.32 0.16 -0.69
N TYR A 40 12.80 -0.03 -1.93
CA TYR A 40 14.08 -0.70 -2.21
C TYR A 40 15.26 -0.10 -1.43
N PHE A 41 15.22 1.21 -1.16
CA PHE A 41 16.32 1.88 -0.47
C PHE A 41 16.36 1.52 1.03
N LYS A 42 15.21 1.27 1.65
CA LYS A 42 15.13 0.83 3.05
C LYS A 42 15.85 -0.51 3.28
N TYR A 43 15.92 -1.35 2.24
CA TYR A 43 16.47 -2.70 2.30
C TYR A 43 17.92 -2.82 1.77
N LYS A 44 18.50 -1.76 1.19
CA LYS A 44 19.91 -1.77 0.73
C LYS A 44 20.93 -2.01 1.84
N SER A 45 20.59 -1.64 3.08
CA SER A 45 21.45 -1.85 4.25
C SER A 45 20.69 -2.70 5.24
N PRO A 46 21.02 -3.99 5.38
CA PRO A 46 20.35 -4.89 6.31
C PRO A 46 20.31 -4.34 7.73
N GLN A 47 19.16 -4.46 8.36
CA GLN A 47 18.91 -4.08 9.75
C GLN A 47 18.45 -5.33 10.52
N PRO A 48 18.72 -5.45 11.82
CA PRO A 48 18.32 -6.64 12.57
C PRO A 48 16.81 -6.76 12.79
N HIS A 49 16.04 -5.68 12.66
CA HIS A 49 14.64 -5.70 13.04
C HIS A 49 13.72 -4.99 12.02
N LEU A 50 12.75 -5.72 11.48
CA LEU A 50 11.65 -5.19 10.69
C LEU A 50 10.44 -4.90 11.59
N ILE A 51 9.87 -3.71 11.48
CA ILE A 51 8.62 -3.34 12.14
C ILE A 51 7.54 -3.15 11.06
N VAL A 52 6.48 -3.93 11.15
CA VAL A 52 5.27 -3.79 10.33
C VAL A 52 4.37 -2.77 10.99
N ASN A 53 4.09 -1.68 10.29
CA ASN A 53 3.18 -0.66 10.78
C ASN A 53 1.75 -0.99 10.35
N ALA A 54 1.01 -1.65 11.26
CA ALA A 54 -0.43 -1.90 11.17
C ALA A 54 -1.20 -1.03 12.17
N THR A 55 -0.63 0.14 12.56
CA THR A 55 -1.26 1.13 13.45
C THR A 55 -1.91 2.25 12.65
N GLU A 56 -2.81 1.90 11.73
CA GLU A 56 -3.55 2.94 11.02
C GLU A 56 -4.33 3.82 12.01
N SER A 57 -4.07 5.09 11.96
CA SER A 57 -4.57 6.06 12.93
C SER A 57 -5.44 7.14 12.29
N GLU A 58 -5.47 7.24 10.97
CA GLU A 58 -6.30 8.24 10.28
C GLU A 58 -7.77 7.90 10.45
N PRO A 59 -8.59 8.83 10.99
CA PRO A 59 -10.01 8.57 11.19
C PRO A 59 -10.72 8.19 9.89
N GLY A 60 -11.45 7.09 9.90
CA GLY A 60 -12.19 6.59 8.74
C GLY A 60 -11.37 5.81 7.70
N TYR A 61 -10.06 5.66 7.88
CA TYR A 61 -9.26 4.82 7.00
C TYR A 61 -9.32 3.34 7.40
N TRP A 62 -9.65 2.48 6.45
CA TRP A 62 -9.81 1.03 6.67
C TRP A 62 -8.94 0.16 5.73
N GLY A 63 -8.22 0.77 4.80
CA GLY A 63 -7.45 0.05 3.78
C GLY A 63 -6.52 -1.00 4.38
N ASP A 64 -5.59 -0.60 5.24
CA ASP A 64 -4.62 -1.52 5.83
C ASP A 64 -5.25 -2.67 6.62
N LYS A 65 -6.35 -2.40 7.36
CA LYS A 65 -7.06 -3.44 8.13
C LYS A 65 -7.73 -4.47 7.24
N LEU A 66 -8.38 -4.03 6.17
CA LEU A 66 -8.99 -4.94 5.20
C LEU A 66 -7.94 -5.75 4.47
N LEU A 67 -6.83 -5.15 4.04
CA LEU A 67 -5.72 -5.87 3.42
C LEU A 67 -5.21 -7.00 4.32
N HIS A 68 -5.02 -6.73 5.60
CA HIS A 68 -4.60 -7.76 6.54
C HIS A 68 -5.61 -8.89 6.71
N LYS A 69 -6.90 -8.61 6.60
CA LYS A 69 -7.96 -9.61 6.70
C LYS A 69 -8.08 -10.45 5.43
N GLU A 70 -7.94 -9.83 4.27
CA GLU A 70 -8.12 -10.48 2.97
C GLU A 70 -6.87 -11.22 2.51
N HIS A 71 -5.65 -10.81 2.97
CA HIS A 71 -4.35 -11.30 2.50
C HIS A 71 -3.46 -11.87 3.62
N LEU A 72 -4.06 -12.57 4.60
CA LEU A 72 -3.31 -13.14 5.72
C LEU A 72 -2.13 -14.02 5.27
N GLU A 73 -2.37 -14.94 4.35
CA GLU A 73 -1.36 -15.91 3.88
C GLU A 73 -0.20 -15.21 3.15
N GLU A 74 -0.48 -14.19 2.35
CA GLU A 74 0.51 -13.39 1.64
C GLU A 74 1.41 -12.63 2.63
N PHE A 75 0.82 -12.08 3.69
CA PHE A 75 1.60 -11.42 4.75
C PHE A 75 2.49 -12.42 5.49
N LEU A 76 1.98 -13.60 5.84
CA LEU A 76 2.78 -14.64 6.51
C LEU A 76 3.96 -15.09 5.62
N GLN A 77 3.72 -15.29 4.33
CA GLN A 77 4.76 -15.69 3.37
C GLN A 77 5.81 -14.57 3.18
N VAL A 78 5.40 -13.31 3.05
CA VAL A 78 6.36 -12.22 2.88
C VAL A 78 7.18 -11.98 4.14
N PHE A 79 6.63 -12.17 5.34
CA PHE A 79 7.42 -12.09 6.58
C PHE A 79 8.51 -13.16 6.63
N ASP A 80 8.19 -14.42 6.33
CA ASP A 80 9.15 -15.52 6.29
C ASP A 80 10.23 -15.28 5.22
N ALA A 81 9.84 -14.86 4.02
CA ALA A 81 10.77 -14.54 2.94
C ALA A 81 11.71 -13.39 3.30
N LEU A 82 11.18 -12.27 3.79
CA LEU A 82 11.99 -11.10 4.16
C LEU A 82 12.93 -11.41 5.32
N LYS A 83 12.47 -12.20 6.31
CA LYS A 83 13.33 -12.68 7.40
C LYS A 83 14.54 -13.45 6.87
N THR A 84 14.31 -14.32 5.90
CA THR A 84 15.37 -15.15 5.29
C THR A 84 16.31 -14.32 4.42
N ILE A 85 15.79 -13.52 3.48
CA ILE A 85 16.58 -12.76 2.51
C ILE A 85 17.46 -11.71 3.20
N PHE A 86 16.86 -10.92 4.12
CA PHE A 86 17.53 -9.78 4.76
C PHE A 86 18.15 -10.13 6.11
N GLY A 87 17.99 -11.36 6.59
CA GLY A 87 18.57 -11.81 7.85
C GLY A 87 17.99 -11.11 9.07
N PHE A 88 16.71 -10.73 9.05
CA PHE A 88 16.07 -10.12 10.22
C PHE A 88 16.11 -11.08 11.41
N GLU A 89 16.67 -10.64 12.52
CA GLU A 89 16.61 -11.37 13.79
C GLU A 89 15.18 -11.38 14.35
N GLN A 90 14.45 -10.28 14.13
CA GLN A 90 13.10 -10.08 14.60
C GLN A 90 12.23 -9.35 13.56
N ILE A 91 10.95 -9.76 13.48
CA ILE A 91 9.88 -9.02 12.83
C ILE A 91 8.82 -8.75 13.89
N SER A 92 8.42 -7.49 14.08
CA SER A 92 7.35 -7.11 15.01
C SER A 92 6.25 -6.37 14.27
N MET A 93 5.02 -6.85 14.41
CA MET A 93 3.82 -6.19 13.88
C MET A 93 3.23 -5.29 14.97
N GLY A 94 3.26 -3.97 14.76
CA GLY A 94 2.63 -3.01 15.66
C GLY A 94 1.14 -2.89 15.34
N VAL A 95 0.29 -3.11 16.35
CA VAL A 95 -1.17 -3.07 16.25
C VAL A 95 -1.73 -2.24 17.40
N HIS A 96 -2.72 -1.39 17.15
CA HIS A 96 -3.40 -0.69 18.23
C HIS A 96 -4.13 -1.65 19.16
N GLU A 97 -4.12 -1.35 20.45
CA GLU A 97 -4.82 -2.16 21.47
C GLU A 97 -6.32 -2.34 21.15
N LYS A 98 -6.97 -1.31 20.60
CA LYS A 98 -8.37 -1.36 20.20
C LYS A 98 -8.66 -2.33 19.03
N ASP A 99 -7.65 -2.62 18.22
CA ASP A 99 -7.76 -3.47 17.02
C ASP A 99 -7.33 -4.93 17.30
N ARG A 100 -7.12 -5.30 18.57
CA ARG A 100 -6.65 -6.64 18.99
C ARG A 100 -7.51 -7.78 18.42
N GLU A 101 -8.83 -7.64 18.46
CA GLU A 101 -9.74 -8.67 17.95
C GLU A 101 -9.68 -8.77 16.43
N TRP A 102 -9.47 -7.67 15.74
CA TRP A 102 -9.32 -7.64 14.28
C TRP A 102 -8.08 -8.41 13.81
N PHE A 103 -7.00 -8.37 14.58
CA PHE A 103 -5.73 -9.02 14.28
C PHE A 103 -5.50 -10.32 15.08
N ALA A 104 -6.57 -10.98 15.57
CA ALA A 104 -6.45 -12.20 16.36
C ALA A 104 -5.76 -13.34 15.61
N ASP A 105 -6.06 -13.50 14.31
CA ASP A 105 -5.45 -14.53 13.46
C ASP A 105 -3.92 -14.36 13.38
N TYR A 106 -3.43 -13.13 13.30
CA TYR A 106 -1.98 -12.88 13.34
C TYR A 106 -1.36 -13.26 14.69
N ALA A 107 -2.06 -13.03 15.79
CA ALA A 107 -1.56 -13.42 17.11
C ALA A 107 -1.46 -14.93 17.27
N GLU A 108 -2.37 -15.70 16.66
CA GLU A 108 -2.30 -17.17 16.63
C GLU A 108 -1.10 -17.67 15.83
N HIS A 109 -0.78 -17.05 14.68
CA HIS A 109 0.38 -17.40 13.85
C HIS A 109 1.72 -16.86 14.38
N ALA A 110 1.71 -15.91 15.30
CA ALA A 110 2.94 -15.34 15.88
C ALA A 110 3.75 -16.36 16.70
N ASP A 111 3.13 -17.41 17.22
CA ASP A 111 3.77 -18.47 18.01
C ASP A 111 4.77 -19.32 17.20
N ASP A 112 4.71 -19.28 15.85
CA ASP A 112 5.63 -20.00 14.96
C ASP A 112 7.06 -19.40 14.93
N GLY A 113 7.27 -18.26 15.59
CA GLY A 113 8.60 -17.65 15.79
C GLY A 113 9.14 -16.89 14.58
N VAL A 114 8.35 -16.67 13.54
CA VAL A 114 8.72 -15.82 12.39
C VAL A 114 8.60 -14.35 12.75
N PHE A 115 7.51 -13.96 13.40
CA PHE A 115 7.23 -12.60 13.82
C PHE A 115 6.53 -12.58 15.19
N ASP A 116 6.35 -11.39 15.78
CA ASP A 116 5.54 -11.18 16.97
C ASP A 116 4.55 -10.02 16.78
N VAL A 117 3.42 -10.04 17.50
CA VAL A 117 2.45 -8.95 17.52
C VAL A 117 2.68 -8.07 18.75
N ARG A 118 2.87 -6.77 18.53
CA ARG A 118 3.07 -5.76 19.57
C ARG A 118 1.86 -4.85 19.66
N TYR A 119 1.09 -5.01 20.72
CA TYR A 119 -0.04 -4.13 20.99
C TYR A 119 0.46 -2.81 21.58
N VAL A 120 0.05 -1.71 20.94
CA VAL A 120 0.49 -0.36 21.28
C VAL A 120 -0.70 0.56 21.62
N PRO A 121 -0.49 1.65 22.37
CA PRO A 121 -1.57 2.54 22.79
C PRO A 121 -2.39 3.09 21.61
N ASN A 122 -3.67 3.40 21.85
CA ASN A 122 -4.59 3.98 20.86
C ASN A 122 -4.34 5.49 20.71
N THR A 123 -3.26 5.89 20.05
CA THR A 123 -2.93 7.29 19.81
C THR A 123 -2.60 7.55 18.34
N TYR A 124 -3.09 8.67 17.81
CA TYR A 124 -2.84 9.09 16.43
C TYR A 124 -1.35 9.11 16.06
N ALA A 125 -0.50 9.56 16.97
CA ALA A 125 0.94 9.68 16.72
C ALA A 125 1.65 8.35 16.42
N LEU A 126 1.02 7.21 16.63
CA LEU A 126 1.61 5.89 16.34
C LEU A 126 1.63 5.53 14.86
N GLY A 127 0.89 6.22 14.01
CA GLY A 127 1.06 6.15 12.55
C GLY A 127 2.45 6.62 12.10
N GLU A 128 3.14 7.45 12.90
CA GLU A 128 4.49 7.94 12.59
C GLU A 128 5.56 6.92 13.01
N GLU A 129 6.46 6.58 12.06
CA GLU A 129 7.44 5.50 12.18
C GLU A 129 8.30 5.56 13.47
N LYS A 130 8.79 6.75 13.88
CA LYS A 130 9.68 6.89 15.07
C LYS A 130 8.93 6.67 16.37
N THR A 131 7.68 7.08 16.41
CA THR A 131 6.78 6.87 17.53
C THR A 131 6.44 5.40 17.65
N LEU A 132 6.14 4.73 16.54
CA LEU A 132 5.91 3.29 16.51
C LEU A 132 7.15 2.51 16.96
N VAL A 133 8.34 2.82 16.45
CA VAL A 133 9.59 2.19 16.87
C VAL A 133 9.73 2.23 18.39
N LYS A 134 9.48 3.40 19.01
CA LYS A 134 9.58 3.54 20.46
C LYS A 134 8.60 2.62 21.21
N HIS A 135 7.37 2.52 20.77
CA HIS A 135 6.32 1.76 21.49
C HIS A 135 6.39 0.25 21.21
N ALA A 136 6.77 -0.14 20.01
CA ALA A 136 6.93 -1.56 19.66
C ALA A 136 8.22 -2.20 20.19
N THR A 137 9.29 -1.40 20.44
CA THR A 137 10.63 -1.95 20.77
C THR A 137 11.34 -1.30 21.96
N ASP A 138 10.72 -0.35 22.66
CA ASP A 138 11.33 0.49 23.72
C ASP A 138 12.59 1.27 23.27
N THR A 139 12.87 1.30 21.97
CA THR A 139 14.03 1.99 21.40
C THR A 139 13.64 3.38 20.92
N ARG A 140 14.37 4.40 21.27
CA ARG A 140 14.11 5.76 20.79
C ARG A 140 14.99 6.09 19.59
N VAL A 141 14.39 6.48 18.51
CA VAL A 141 15.10 7.11 17.38
C VAL A 141 15.59 8.49 17.84
N PRO A 142 16.89 8.78 17.73
CA PRO A 142 17.44 10.08 18.14
C PRO A 142 16.84 11.20 17.29
N ARG A 143 16.66 12.38 17.90
CA ARG A 143 16.14 13.53 17.14
C ARG A 143 17.06 13.95 16.00
N PHE A 144 18.37 13.86 16.24
CA PHE A 144 19.43 14.18 15.27
C PHE A 144 20.57 13.19 15.37
N VAL A 145 21.24 12.96 14.26
CA VAL A 145 22.45 12.13 14.14
C VAL A 145 23.51 12.95 13.41
N ASP A 146 24.74 12.92 13.90
CA ASP A 146 25.87 13.50 13.21
C ASP A 146 26.40 12.49 12.18
N THR A 147 26.54 12.94 10.93
CA THR A 147 27.02 12.11 9.83
C THR A 147 28.55 12.10 9.74
N PRO A 148 29.19 11.09 9.12
CA PRO A 148 30.66 11.01 9.03
C PRO A 148 31.34 12.20 8.38
N ASP A 149 30.65 12.93 7.50
CA ASP A 149 31.10 14.17 6.86
C ASP A 149 30.90 15.44 7.74
N GLY A 150 30.45 15.26 8.99
CA GLY A 150 30.27 16.33 9.97
C GLY A 150 28.96 17.12 9.81
N MET A 151 28.05 16.70 8.94
CA MET A 151 26.72 17.28 8.86
C MET A 151 25.82 16.69 9.96
N ARG A 152 24.69 17.35 10.18
CA ARG A 152 23.68 16.93 11.14
C ARG A 152 22.35 16.72 10.42
N ARG A 153 21.78 15.51 10.54
CA ARG A 153 20.48 15.18 9.96
C ARG A 153 19.49 14.67 11.00
N PRO A 154 18.18 14.73 10.73
CA PRO A 154 17.21 14.05 11.58
C PRO A 154 17.53 12.54 11.68
N GLY A 155 17.36 11.98 12.88
CA GLY A 155 17.48 10.55 13.09
C GLY A 155 16.35 9.80 12.37
N MET A 156 16.65 8.58 11.91
CA MET A 156 15.75 7.69 11.19
C MET A 156 15.74 6.29 11.84
N PRO A 157 14.72 5.45 11.65
CA PRO A 157 14.69 4.10 12.21
C PRO A 157 15.95 3.26 11.96
N PRO A 158 16.63 3.32 10.78
CA PRO A 158 17.89 2.60 10.58
C PRO A 158 19.04 3.01 11.52
N ASP A 159 19.03 4.22 12.06
CA ASP A 159 20.06 4.66 13.02
C ASP A 159 20.01 3.89 14.36
N VAL A 160 18.94 3.15 14.58
CA VAL A 160 18.73 2.29 15.74
C VAL A 160 18.49 0.82 15.35
N GLY A 161 18.90 0.43 14.16
CA GLY A 161 18.81 -0.95 13.69
C GLY A 161 17.39 -1.40 13.32
N LYS A 162 16.54 -0.50 12.84
CA LYS A 162 15.14 -0.79 12.52
C LYS A 162 14.80 -0.41 11.09
N VAL A 163 13.97 -1.21 10.45
CA VAL A 163 13.23 -0.86 9.22
C VAL A 163 11.75 -0.83 9.57
N VAL A 164 11.04 0.19 9.11
CA VAL A 164 9.59 0.27 9.29
C VAL A 164 8.93 0.27 7.92
N ASN A 165 7.94 -0.60 7.72
CA ASN A 165 7.10 -0.61 6.53
C ASN A 165 5.62 -0.63 6.91
N ASN A 166 4.83 0.13 6.16
CA ASN A 166 3.38 0.09 6.19
C ASN A 166 2.85 -1.22 5.58
N SER A 167 1.65 -1.63 5.95
CA SER A 167 0.99 -2.87 5.54
C SER A 167 0.88 -3.01 4.02
N GLU A 168 0.28 -2.03 3.34
CA GLU A 168 0.13 -2.06 1.88
C GLU A 168 1.49 -2.12 1.16
N THR A 169 2.51 -1.43 1.70
CA THR A 169 3.87 -1.53 1.15
C THR A 169 4.38 -2.97 1.17
N LEU A 170 4.12 -3.72 2.22
CA LEU A 170 4.54 -5.13 2.33
C LEU A 170 3.76 -6.05 1.40
N LEU A 171 2.47 -5.81 1.20
CA LEU A 171 1.67 -6.51 0.20
C LEU A 171 2.22 -6.25 -1.22
N ASN A 172 2.59 -5.00 -1.54
CA ASN A 172 3.24 -4.67 -2.81
C ASN A 172 4.60 -5.35 -2.96
N VAL A 173 5.36 -5.52 -1.88
CA VAL A 173 6.61 -6.32 -1.88
C VAL A 173 6.31 -7.79 -2.16
N TYR A 174 5.26 -8.36 -1.55
CA TYR A 174 4.79 -9.70 -1.87
C TYR A 174 4.46 -9.83 -3.36
N ASN A 175 3.62 -8.95 -3.89
CA ASN A 175 3.21 -8.95 -5.29
C ASN A 175 4.42 -8.95 -6.23
N ALA A 176 5.43 -8.12 -5.97
CA ALA A 176 6.63 -8.07 -6.80
C ALA A 176 7.53 -9.30 -6.69
N LEU A 177 7.79 -9.79 -5.47
CA LEU A 177 8.70 -10.91 -5.25
C LEU A 177 8.09 -12.25 -5.64
N PHE A 178 6.81 -12.48 -5.33
CA PHE A 178 6.13 -13.77 -5.52
C PHE A 178 5.35 -13.84 -6.83
N LEU A 179 4.57 -12.81 -7.14
CA LEU A 179 3.70 -12.82 -8.32
C LEU A 179 4.36 -12.18 -9.55
N GLY A 180 5.48 -11.45 -9.35
CA GLY A 180 6.12 -10.70 -10.43
C GLY A 180 5.31 -9.49 -10.88
N LYS A 181 4.33 -9.05 -10.09
CA LYS A 181 3.45 -7.92 -10.41
C LYS A 181 4.08 -6.59 -10.02
N PRO A 182 4.05 -5.59 -10.89
CA PRO A 182 4.49 -4.23 -10.57
C PRO A 182 3.43 -3.47 -9.77
N LEU A 183 3.83 -2.33 -9.20
CA LEU A 183 2.90 -1.42 -8.53
C LEU A 183 2.08 -0.62 -9.55
N THR A 184 0.84 -1.01 -9.76
CA THR A 184 -0.12 -0.38 -10.68
C THR A 184 -1.38 0.10 -9.99
N THR A 185 -1.70 -0.41 -8.80
CA THR A 185 -2.92 -0.05 -8.05
C THR A 185 -2.61 0.57 -6.70
N LYS A 186 -3.61 1.23 -6.13
CA LYS A 186 -3.59 1.83 -4.82
C LYS A 186 -4.90 1.53 -4.09
N PHE A 187 -4.80 1.09 -2.83
CA PHE A 187 -5.95 0.92 -1.97
C PHE A 187 -6.26 2.25 -1.27
N LEU A 188 -7.47 2.73 -1.41
CA LEU A 188 -7.89 3.98 -0.80
C LEU A 188 -9.28 3.90 -0.17
N SER A 189 -9.47 4.59 0.95
CA SER A 189 -10.77 4.79 1.57
C SER A 189 -11.45 6.03 0.99
N LEU A 190 -12.69 5.90 0.55
CA LEU A 190 -13.53 7.02 0.12
C LEU A 190 -14.68 7.17 1.12
N TYR A 191 -14.85 8.36 1.71
CA TYR A 191 -15.86 8.62 2.74
C TYR A 191 -16.02 10.12 3.00
N GLY A 192 -16.99 10.46 3.83
CA GLY A 192 -17.25 11.83 4.28
C GLY A 192 -18.65 12.31 3.92
N GLU A 193 -18.79 13.59 3.61
CA GLU A 193 -20.10 14.18 3.27
C GLU A 193 -20.66 13.55 1.99
N GLU A 194 -21.91 13.13 2.00
CA GLU A 194 -22.63 12.48 0.89
C GLU A 194 -22.08 11.13 0.42
N MET A 195 -21.07 10.57 1.14
CA MET A 195 -20.45 9.28 0.76
C MET A 195 -20.31 8.38 1.98
N ASP A 196 -20.90 7.19 1.89
CA ASP A 196 -20.64 6.11 2.82
C ASP A 196 -19.21 5.60 2.65
N LEU A 197 -18.61 5.15 3.76
CA LEU A 197 -17.26 4.59 3.72
C LEU A 197 -17.20 3.35 2.84
N ARG A 198 -16.27 3.38 1.88
CA ARG A 198 -15.86 2.23 1.08
C ARG A 198 -14.36 2.23 0.86
N VAL A 199 -13.80 1.05 0.67
CA VAL A 199 -12.38 0.89 0.30
C VAL A 199 -12.31 0.39 -1.14
N TYR A 200 -11.52 1.09 -1.94
CA TYR A 200 -11.36 0.78 -3.35
C TYR A 200 -9.92 0.41 -3.68
N GLU A 201 -9.76 -0.61 -4.50
CA GLU A 201 -8.54 -0.81 -5.28
C GLU A 201 -8.67 -0.02 -6.57
N THR A 202 -7.77 0.93 -6.78
CA THR A 202 -7.88 1.93 -7.85
C THR A 202 -6.57 2.00 -8.65
N PRO A 203 -6.60 2.04 -9.99
CA PRO A 203 -5.41 2.29 -10.78
C PRO A 203 -4.70 3.58 -10.36
N ILE A 204 -3.39 3.52 -10.18
CA ILE A 204 -2.57 4.71 -9.96
C ILE A 204 -2.70 5.59 -11.20
N GLY A 205 -2.87 6.89 -10.99
CA GLY A 205 -3.09 7.86 -12.07
C GLY A 205 -4.55 8.05 -12.46
N ALA A 206 -5.50 7.27 -11.92
CA ALA A 206 -6.93 7.46 -12.16
C ALA A 206 -7.38 8.87 -11.76
N SER A 207 -8.21 9.51 -12.58
CA SER A 207 -8.79 10.81 -12.23
C SER A 207 -9.64 10.70 -10.97
N VAL A 208 -9.41 11.58 -10.00
CA VAL A 208 -10.22 11.64 -8.78
C VAL A 208 -11.69 11.85 -9.10
N SER A 209 -12.01 12.71 -10.06
CA SER A 209 -13.39 12.93 -10.50
C SER A 209 -14.03 11.67 -11.09
N GLU A 210 -13.28 10.84 -11.82
CA GLU A 210 -13.78 9.57 -12.35
C GLU A 210 -14.03 8.55 -11.23
N VAL A 211 -13.09 8.42 -10.29
CA VAL A 211 -13.26 7.55 -9.10
C VAL A 211 -14.51 7.93 -8.32
N LEU A 212 -14.71 9.21 -8.03
CA LEU A 212 -15.89 9.71 -7.32
C LEU A 212 -17.19 9.43 -8.08
N ARG A 213 -17.20 9.61 -9.40
CA ARG A 213 -18.37 9.34 -10.26
C ARG A 213 -18.71 7.85 -10.28
N ILE A 214 -17.74 6.98 -10.41
CA ILE A 214 -17.95 5.52 -10.36
C ILE A 214 -18.45 5.10 -8.98
N ALA A 215 -17.96 5.75 -7.92
CA ALA A 215 -18.42 5.52 -6.55
C ALA A 215 -19.84 6.05 -6.26
N GLY A 216 -20.45 6.78 -7.21
CA GLY A 216 -21.85 7.23 -7.12
C GLY A 216 -22.04 8.71 -6.80
N LEU A 217 -20.97 9.52 -6.69
CA LEU A 217 -21.09 10.97 -6.49
C LEU A 217 -21.49 11.66 -7.80
N ASP A 218 -22.50 12.54 -7.74
CA ASP A 218 -22.82 13.46 -8.84
C ASP A 218 -21.84 14.64 -8.84
N VAL A 219 -20.66 14.40 -9.44
CA VAL A 219 -19.54 15.35 -9.43
C VAL A 219 -19.91 16.70 -10.00
N GLU A 220 -20.74 16.74 -11.05
CA GLU A 220 -21.17 17.97 -11.73
C GLU A 220 -22.03 18.87 -10.82
N ASN A 221 -22.77 18.28 -9.89
CA ASN A 221 -23.63 19.00 -8.93
C ASN A 221 -22.99 19.14 -7.54
N SER A 222 -21.75 18.64 -7.33
CA SER A 222 -21.06 18.63 -6.04
C SER A 222 -20.10 19.81 -5.81
N ALA A 223 -20.33 20.95 -6.46
CA ALA A 223 -19.49 22.16 -6.32
C ALA A 223 -19.47 22.73 -4.88
N HIS A 224 -20.39 22.29 -4.00
CA HIS A 224 -20.42 22.65 -2.60
C HIS A 224 -19.49 21.80 -1.71
N LEU A 225 -18.87 20.76 -2.28
CA LEU A 225 -17.91 19.88 -1.61
C LEU A 225 -16.46 20.24 -1.97
N SER A 226 -15.56 19.90 -1.06
CA SER A 226 -14.11 19.78 -1.28
C SER A 226 -13.69 18.35 -1.02
N VAL A 227 -12.64 17.89 -1.68
CA VAL A 227 -12.04 16.57 -1.46
C VAL A 227 -10.64 16.77 -0.90
N LEU A 228 -10.29 16.06 0.16
CA LEU A 228 -8.95 16.00 0.69
C LEU A 228 -8.30 14.69 0.27
N ASP A 229 -7.10 14.75 -0.29
CA ASP A 229 -6.25 13.58 -0.54
C ASP A 229 -5.49 13.26 0.75
N GLY A 230 -5.88 12.19 1.43
CA GLY A 230 -5.32 11.76 2.70
C GLY A 230 -6.41 11.42 3.71
N GLY A 231 -6.99 12.36 4.38
CA GLY A 231 -8.00 12.16 5.41
C GLY A 231 -8.14 13.41 6.26
N PRO A 232 -8.94 13.40 7.34
CA PRO A 232 -9.19 14.57 8.17
C PRO A 232 -7.92 15.19 8.79
N TYR A 233 -6.94 14.38 9.17
CA TYR A 233 -5.70 14.85 9.78
C TYR A 233 -4.53 14.98 8.81
N LEU A 234 -4.35 13.98 7.94
CA LEU A 234 -3.22 13.87 7.02
C LEU A 234 -3.58 14.26 5.58
N HIS A 235 -4.44 15.26 5.41
CA HIS A 235 -4.69 15.78 4.08
C HIS A 235 -3.43 16.47 3.53
N ASP A 236 -3.04 16.05 2.35
CA ASP A 236 -1.87 16.56 1.66
C ASP A 236 -2.25 17.71 0.72
N VAL A 237 -3.38 17.56 0.04
CA VAL A 237 -3.89 18.52 -0.94
C VAL A 237 -5.40 18.61 -0.82
N SER A 238 -5.92 19.85 -0.71
CA SER A 238 -7.34 20.11 -0.95
C SER A 238 -7.58 20.10 -2.46
N ILE A 239 -8.39 19.18 -2.94
CA ILE A 239 -8.82 19.11 -4.33
C ILE A 239 -10.10 19.95 -4.44
N GLU A 240 -9.97 21.25 -4.70
CA GLU A 240 -11.11 22.15 -4.73
C GLU A 240 -11.89 22.14 -6.06
N GLU A 241 -11.23 21.72 -7.14
CA GLU A 241 -11.79 21.73 -8.49
C GLU A 241 -12.05 20.30 -9.00
N LEU A 242 -13.20 19.77 -8.64
CA LEU A 242 -13.68 18.52 -9.21
C LEU A 242 -14.04 18.73 -10.69
N GLY A 243 -13.55 17.87 -11.57
CA GLY A 243 -13.88 17.89 -13.01
C GLY A 243 -12.89 18.60 -13.91
N THR A 244 -11.82 19.19 -13.39
CA THR A 244 -10.75 19.80 -14.22
C THR A 244 -9.79 18.77 -14.82
N GLY A 245 -9.81 17.51 -14.31
CA GLY A 245 -8.90 16.45 -14.73
C GLY A 245 -7.48 16.54 -14.15
N ASP A 246 -7.17 17.57 -13.39
CA ASP A 246 -5.81 17.81 -12.89
C ASP A 246 -5.45 16.98 -11.65
N ALA A 247 -6.45 16.46 -10.93
CA ALA A 247 -6.23 15.63 -9.75
C ALA A 247 -6.34 14.14 -10.07
N TYR A 248 -5.31 13.38 -9.69
CA TYR A 248 -5.27 11.93 -9.91
C TYR A 248 -4.81 11.18 -8.66
N VAL A 249 -5.19 9.89 -8.58
CA VAL A 249 -4.77 8.97 -7.53
C VAL A 249 -3.26 8.74 -7.61
N ARG A 250 -2.55 9.12 -6.55
CA ARG A 250 -1.09 8.97 -6.45
C ARG A 250 -0.74 7.64 -5.76
N ARG A 251 0.52 7.19 -5.90
CA ARG A 251 1.04 5.99 -5.19
C ARG A 251 0.87 6.03 -3.67
N MET A 252 0.57 7.20 -3.10
CA MET A 252 0.44 7.44 -1.66
C MET A 252 -0.91 8.04 -1.26
N THR A 253 -1.91 8.06 -2.16
CA THR A 253 -3.28 8.47 -1.85
C THR A 253 -3.97 7.39 -1.02
N ASN A 254 -4.07 7.58 0.31
CA ASN A 254 -4.67 6.60 1.21
C ASN A 254 -6.17 6.80 1.38
N ALA A 255 -6.65 8.02 1.20
CA ALA A 255 -8.07 8.34 1.31
C ALA A 255 -8.45 9.49 0.40
N LEU A 256 -9.72 9.51 0.00
CA LEU A 256 -10.40 10.67 -0.54
C LEU A 256 -11.52 11.02 0.44
N PHE A 257 -11.32 12.10 1.19
CA PHE A 257 -12.26 12.54 2.22
C PHE A 257 -13.05 13.74 1.74
N LEU A 258 -14.40 13.61 1.70
CA LEU A 258 -15.31 14.66 1.26
C LEU A 258 -15.81 15.47 2.44
N LEU A 259 -15.82 16.79 2.30
CA LEU A 259 -16.33 17.72 3.29
C LEU A 259 -16.95 18.95 2.60
N PRO A 260 -17.86 19.68 3.28
CA PRO A 260 -18.39 20.92 2.74
C PRO A 260 -17.29 21.94 2.45
N ARG A 261 -17.36 22.61 1.30
CA ARG A 261 -16.40 23.64 0.89
C ARG A 261 -16.23 24.69 1.99
N GLY A 262 -14.98 25.02 2.28
CA GLY A 262 -14.60 25.98 3.32
C GLY A 262 -14.50 25.39 4.75
N ARG A 263 -14.87 24.12 4.95
CA ARG A 263 -14.59 23.42 6.20
C ARG A 263 -13.17 22.92 6.23
N GLN A 264 -12.67 22.57 7.41
CA GLN A 264 -11.32 22.03 7.60
C GLN A 264 -11.39 20.59 8.07
N GLY A 265 -10.52 19.71 7.53
CA GLY A 265 -10.49 18.30 7.87
C GLY A 265 -10.41 18.04 9.37
N LYS A 266 -9.62 18.83 10.13
CA LYS A 266 -9.50 18.70 11.60
C LYS A 266 -10.82 18.81 12.36
N GLU A 267 -11.88 19.39 11.79
CA GLU A 267 -13.21 19.47 12.40
C GLU A 267 -13.89 18.09 12.42
N TYR A 268 -13.40 17.16 11.60
CA TYR A 268 -13.85 15.78 11.46
C TYR A 268 -12.92 14.77 12.13
N ALA A 269 -11.96 15.24 12.91
CA ALA A 269 -10.96 14.42 13.57
C ALA A 269 -11.53 13.34 14.53
N GLY A 270 -12.76 13.51 14.98
CA GLY A 270 -13.47 12.56 15.84
C GLY A 270 -14.43 11.65 15.07
N ILE A 271 -14.34 11.59 13.74
CA ILE A 271 -15.20 10.70 12.96
C ILE A 271 -14.89 9.24 13.32
N GLU A 272 -15.90 8.51 13.73
CA GLU A 272 -15.84 7.07 13.94
C GLU A 272 -16.58 6.40 12.80
N THR A 273 -16.00 5.36 12.23
CA THR A 273 -16.56 4.59 11.13
C THR A 273 -16.47 3.11 11.45
N GLU A 274 -17.47 2.36 11.05
CA GLU A 274 -17.46 0.91 11.08
C GLU A 274 -16.76 0.35 9.81
N PRO A 275 -16.27 -0.89 9.83
CA PRO A 275 -15.73 -1.52 8.64
C PRO A 275 -16.77 -1.56 7.52
N PRO A 276 -16.39 -1.32 6.26
CA PRO A 276 -17.33 -1.44 5.15
C PRO A 276 -17.76 -2.90 4.96
N ASP A 277 -19.06 -3.12 4.70
CA ASP A 277 -19.64 -4.46 4.57
C ASP A 277 -19.12 -5.23 3.34
N GLU A 278 -18.76 -4.51 2.27
CA GLU A 278 -18.41 -5.09 0.97
C GLU A 278 -16.91 -5.45 0.83
N GLY A 279 -16.09 -5.22 1.87
CA GLY A 279 -14.64 -5.40 1.75
C GLY A 279 -14.00 -4.42 0.77
N ILE A 280 -12.97 -4.86 0.02
CA ILE A 280 -12.30 -4.03 -0.98
C ILE A 280 -12.99 -4.20 -2.34
N VAL A 281 -13.37 -3.07 -2.96
CA VAL A 281 -14.02 -3.05 -4.28
C VAL A 281 -13.01 -2.61 -5.35
N SER A 282 -12.76 -3.45 -6.36
CA SER A 282 -11.85 -3.08 -7.45
C SER A 282 -12.51 -2.16 -8.47
N LEU A 283 -11.77 -1.11 -8.88
CA LEU A 283 -12.12 -0.19 -9.95
C LEU A 283 -11.20 -0.35 -11.18
N VAL A 284 -10.32 -1.34 -11.18
CA VAL A 284 -9.28 -1.51 -12.19
C VAL A 284 -9.85 -1.62 -13.60
N ASP A 285 -10.95 -2.35 -13.76
CA ASP A 285 -11.66 -2.56 -15.02
C ASP A 285 -12.64 -1.42 -15.40
N LYS A 286 -12.78 -0.40 -14.56
CA LYS A 286 -13.78 0.68 -14.72
C LYS A 286 -13.17 2.03 -15.07
N ILE A 287 -11.87 2.19 -14.89
CA ILE A 287 -11.14 3.44 -15.17
C ILE A 287 -10.77 3.51 -16.65
N SER A 288 -11.15 4.62 -17.28
CA SER A 288 -10.99 4.81 -18.74
C SER A 288 -9.66 5.44 -19.14
N GLY A 289 -8.90 5.97 -18.20
CA GLY A 289 -7.61 6.58 -18.50
C GLY A 289 -6.88 7.01 -17.23
N VAL A 290 -5.56 7.20 -17.35
CA VAL A 290 -4.70 7.51 -16.21
C VAL A 290 -3.64 8.57 -16.56
N SER A 291 -3.17 9.29 -15.55
CA SER A 291 -2.03 10.20 -15.61
C SER A 291 -0.92 9.71 -14.67
N LEU A 292 0.12 9.10 -15.23
CA LEU A 292 1.17 8.41 -14.50
C LEU A 292 2.45 9.26 -14.40
N PRO A 293 2.80 9.79 -13.21
CA PRO A 293 4.06 10.50 -13.05
C PRO A 293 5.25 9.52 -13.13
N LEU A 294 6.23 9.87 -13.95
CA LEU A 294 7.52 9.17 -14.07
C LEU A 294 8.40 9.36 -12.83
N GLY A 295 8.15 10.39 -12.04
CA GLY A 295 8.86 10.72 -10.81
C GLY A 295 7.98 11.51 -9.84
N GLY A 296 8.58 12.45 -9.13
CA GLY A 296 7.88 13.36 -8.21
C GLY A 296 8.15 13.09 -6.73
N GLY A 297 7.98 14.13 -5.88
CA GLY A 297 8.37 14.07 -4.48
C GLY A 297 9.87 13.85 -4.32
N LEU A 298 10.28 12.70 -3.79
CA LEU A 298 11.69 12.31 -3.63
C LEU A 298 12.26 11.58 -4.85
N LEU A 299 11.41 11.21 -5.82
CA LEU A 299 11.80 10.40 -6.96
C LEU A 299 12.25 11.24 -8.15
N ASN A 300 13.43 10.95 -8.67
CA ASN A 300 13.85 11.43 -9.99
C ASN A 300 13.00 10.74 -11.06
N PRO A 301 12.63 11.46 -12.14
CA PRO A 301 11.87 10.87 -13.22
C PRO A 301 12.56 9.64 -13.83
N ALA A 302 11.82 8.57 -14.05
CA ALA A 302 12.23 7.45 -14.87
C ALA A 302 12.35 7.89 -16.34
N THR A 303 13.23 7.25 -17.08
CA THR A 303 13.33 7.47 -18.54
C THR A 303 12.13 6.84 -19.22
N PRO A 304 11.31 7.58 -19.98
CA PRO A 304 10.18 7.01 -20.69
C PRO A 304 10.65 5.97 -21.74
N LEU A 305 9.93 4.86 -21.81
CA LEU A 305 10.15 3.77 -22.77
C LEU A 305 9.14 3.80 -23.92
N VAL A 306 8.23 4.74 -23.90
CA VAL A 306 7.11 4.89 -24.84
C VAL A 306 7.09 6.30 -25.42
N SER A 307 6.33 6.47 -26.49
CA SER A 307 6.10 7.73 -27.20
C SER A 307 4.59 7.99 -27.36
N GLU A 308 4.20 9.23 -27.58
CA GLU A 308 2.81 9.57 -27.92
C GLU A 308 2.33 8.80 -29.14
N GLY A 309 1.14 8.23 -29.06
CA GLY A 309 0.52 7.37 -30.08
C GLY A 309 0.89 5.88 -29.96
N ASP A 310 1.76 5.49 -29.01
CA ASP A 310 2.03 4.06 -28.77
C ASP A 310 0.85 3.43 -28.02
N GLU A 311 0.50 2.19 -28.40
CA GLU A 311 -0.42 1.33 -27.63
C GLU A 311 0.35 0.59 -26.55
N VAL A 312 -0.21 0.55 -25.33
CA VAL A 312 0.35 -0.16 -24.21
C VAL A 312 -0.66 -1.11 -23.57
N GLU A 313 -0.16 -2.24 -23.10
CA GLU A 313 -0.93 -3.21 -22.31
C GLU A 313 -0.93 -2.85 -20.82
N TYR A 314 -1.90 -3.33 -20.07
CA TYR A 314 -1.87 -3.30 -18.61
C TYR A 314 -0.59 -3.98 -18.09
N GLU A 315 0.03 -3.42 -17.05
CA GLU A 315 1.32 -3.88 -16.53
C GLU A 315 2.49 -3.84 -17.55
N GLN A 316 2.36 -3.14 -18.67
CA GLN A 316 3.51 -2.86 -19.53
C GLN A 316 4.40 -1.82 -18.89
N LYS A 317 5.72 -2.07 -18.89
CA LYS A 317 6.71 -1.09 -18.40
C LYS A 317 6.80 0.10 -19.34
N ILE A 318 6.56 1.29 -18.81
CA ILE A 318 6.56 2.56 -19.55
C ILE A 318 7.67 3.52 -19.11
N GLY A 319 8.36 3.23 -17.98
CA GLY A 319 9.47 4.03 -17.49
C GLY A 319 10.59 3.19 -16.88
N GLU A 320 11.84 3.42 -17.33
CA GLU A 320 13.03 2.77 -16.79
C GLU A 320 13.66 3.64 -15.69
N PRO A 321 13.93 3.09 -14.48
CA PRO A 321 14.55 3.86 -13.42
C PRO A 321 15.97 4.30 -13.77
N VAL A 322 16.31 5.55 -13.45
CA VAL A 322 17.66 6.09 -13.63
C VAL A 322 18.55 5.76 -12.43
N ASP A 323 19.89 5.75 -12.66
CA ASP A 323 20.85 5.39 -11.61
C ASP A 323 21.12 6.54 -10.62
N GLU A 324 20.84 7.78 -11.00
CA GLU A 324 21.06 8.95 -10.16
C GLU A 324 19.90 9.18 -9.18
N GLY A 325 20.22 9.33 -7.89
CA GLY A 325 19.24 9.61 -6.84
C GLY A 325 18.27 8.45 -6.58
N PHE A 326 17.04 8.79 -6.25
CA PHE A 326 15.96 7.82 -6.09
C PHE A 326 15.15 7.73 -7.38
N SER A 327 15.05 6.56 -7.98
CA SER A 327 14.24 6.32 -9.16
C SER A 327 13.72 4.88 -9.16
N ILE A 328 12.51 4.69 -9.68
CA ILE A 328 11.78 3.42 -9.68
C ILE A 328 11.21 3.15 -11.08
N GLY A 329 10.92 1.89 -11.38
CA GLY A 329 10.18 1.51 -12.58
C GLY A 329 8.76 2.10 -12.58
N VAL A 330 8.26 2.48 -13.76
CA VAL A 330 6.88 2.94 -13.95
C VAL A 330 6.19 2.04 -14.94
N TRP A 331 4.97 1.65 -14.60
CA TRP A 331 4.19 0.65 -15.31
C TRP A 331 2.81 1.19 -15.64
N ALA A 332 2.27 0.79 -16.78
CA ALA A 332 0.91 1.15 -17.19
C ALA A 332 -0.11 0.52 -16.23
N SER A 333 -0.90 1.36 -15.57
CA SER A 333 -1.95 0.92 -14.65
C SER A 333 -3.30 0.68 -15.33
N VAL A 334 -3.39 0.96 -16.61
CA VAL A 334 -4.45 0.56 -17.56
C VAL A 334 -3.81 0.31 -18.93
N GLY A 335 -4.44 -0.48 -19.78
CA GLY A 335 -4.08 -0.56 -21.19
C GLY A 335 -4.63 0.63 -21.98
N GLY A 336 -4.09 0.93 -23.16
CA GLY A 336 -4.59 1.98 -24.05
C GLY A 336 -3.52 2.71 -24.83
N GLU A 337 -3.87 3.83 -25.44
CA GLU A 337 -2.97 4.68 -26.23
C GLU A 337 -2.29 5.74 -25.34
N ILE A 338 -1.00 5.94 -25.51
CA ILE A 338 -0.26 7.07 -24.89
C ILE A 338 -0.74 8.37 -25.54
N SER A 339 -1.60 9.10 -24.84
CA SER A 339 -2.23 10.33 -25.36
C SER A 339 -1.33 11.57 -25.21
N SER A 340 -0.44 11.60 -24.21
CA SER A 340 0.58 12.65 -24.07
C SER A 340 1.72 12.24 -23.14
N ILE A 341 2.89 12.87 -23.31
CA ILE A 341 4.02 12.80 -22.38
C ILE A 341 4.47 14.23 -22.11
N GLU A 342 4.00 14.81 -21.01
CA GLU A 342 4.28 16.20 -20.66
C GLU A 342 4.64 16.34 -19.19
N ASN A 343 5.61 17.20 -18.85
CA ASN A 343 6.01 17.49 -17.46
C ASN A 343 6.31 16.24 -16.61
N ASP A 344 6.96 15.23 -17.21
CA ASP A 344 7.24 13.93 -16.58
C ASP A 344 5.96 13.15 -16.19
N ILE A 345 4.84 13.38 -16.85
CA ILE A 345 3.59 12.63 -16.72
C ILE A 345 3.29 11.95 -18.06
N VAL A 346 3.02 10.66 -18.02
CA VAL A 346 2.51 9.86 -19.15
C VAL A 346 1.02 9.71 -18.98
N ALA A 347 0.25 10.20 -19.93
CA ALA A 347 -1.20 10.01 -19.97
C ALA A 347 -1.55 8.84 -20.90
N ILE A 348 -2.40 7.92 -20.39
CA ILE A 348 -2.93 6.78 -21.14
C ILE A 348 -4.43 6.93 -21.21
N SER A 349 -5.01 6.75 -22.41
CA SER A 349 -6.44 6.85 -22.66
C SER A 349 -6.97 5.63 -23.41
N GLY A 350 -8.18 5.18 -23.09
CA GLY A 350 -8.96 4.25 -23.91
C GLY A 350 -8.96 2.78 -23.54
N GLY A 351 -8.50 2.39 -22.34
CA GLY A 351 -8.43 0.97 -22.05
C GLY A 351 -9.13 0.54 -20.76
N ALA A 352 -10.31 -0.08 -20.88
CA ALA A 352 -10.69 -1.05 -19.86
C ALA A 352 -9.85 -2.33 -20.05
N ILE A 353 -9.40 -2.97 -18.95
CA ILE A 353 -8.77 -4.31 -19.03
C ILE A 353 -9.78 -5.26 -19.70
N PRO A 354 -9.38 -6.13 -20.65
CA PRO A 354 -10.26 -7.15 -21.19
C PRO A 354 -10.89 -7.97 -20.07
N GLN A 355 -12.21 -8.13 -20.09
CA GLN A 355 -12.96 -8.86 -19.04
C GLN A 355 -12.42 -10.28 -18.78
N GLU A 356 -11.86 -10.93 -19.80
CA GLU A 356 -11.27 -12.27 -19.67
C GLU A 356 -10.03 -12.31 -18.75
N GLU A 357 -9.23 -11.24 -18.69
CA GLU A 357 -8.06 -11.16 -17.80
C GLU A 357 -8.48 -10.80 -16.37
N ALA A 358 -9.47 -9.92 -16.20
CA ALA A 358 -10.03 -9.57 -14.90
C ALA A 358 -10.74 -10.75 -14.23
N GLU A 359 -11.46 -11.58 -14.98
CA GLU A 359 -12.10 -12.81 -14.48
C GLU A 359 -11.05 -13.86 -14.11
N ALA A 360 -9.99 -14.03 -14.89
CA ALA A 360 -8.91 -14.97 -14.58
C ALA A 360 -8.11 -14.56 -13.33
N GLU A 361 -7.91 -13.27 -13.10
CA GLU A 361 -7.27 -12.75 -11.88
C GLU A 361 -8.16 -12.91 -10.65
N ALA A 362 -9.47 -12.66 -10.77
CA ALA A 362 -10.43 -12.89 -9.70
C ALA A 362 -10.54 -14.39 -9.35
N GLU A 363 -10.54 -15.29 -10.35
CA GLU A 363 -10.52 -16.74 -10.13
C GLU A 363 -9.19 -17.23 -9.51
N ALA A 364 -8.05 -16.66 -9.91
CA ALA A 364 -6.74 -16.99 -9.34
C ALA A 364 -6.64 -16.54 -7.87
N SER A 365 -7.21 -15.38 -7.55
CA SER A 365 -7.32 -14.87 -6.18
C SER A 365 -8.22 -15.74 -5.31
N MET A 366 -9.34 -16.27 -5.86
CA MET A 366 -10.24 -17.17 -5.15
C MET A 366 -9.72 -18.62 -5.07
N ALA A 367 -8.91 -19.05 -6.02
CA ALA A 367 -8.33 -20.41 -6.04
C ALA A 367 -7.17 -20.61 -5.05
N GLY A 368 -6.57 -19.52 -4.52
CA GLY A 368 -5.62 -19.52 -3.41
C GLY A 368 -6.29 -19.77 -2.03
N GLY A 369 -7.60 -19.78 -1.97
CA GLY A 369 -8.37 -20.03 -0.76
C GLY A 369 -8.30 -21.50 -0.30
N ALA A 370 -8.09 -21.68 1.00
CA ALA A 370 -7.84 -22.86 1.79
C ALA A 370 -8.53 -24.16 1.35
N PRO A 371 -7.91 -25.34 1.59
CA PRO A 371 -8.56 -26.64 1.40
C PRO A 371 -9.79 -26.74 2.34
N PRO A 372 -10.84 -27.47 1.92
CA PRO A 372 -12.08 -27.56 2.70
C PRO A 372 -11.79 -28.14 4.09
N ARG A 373 -12.27 -27.46 5.12
CA ARG A 373 -12.23 -27.93 6.50
C ARG A 373 -12.87 -29.33 6.55
N GLY A 374 -12.07 -30.31 6.91
CA GLY A 374 -12.58 -31.66 7.21
C GLY A 374 -13.66 -31.55 8.30
N GLU A 375 -14.78 -32.22 8.06
CA GLU A 375 -15.88 -32.35 9.02
C GLU A 375 -15.32 -32.86 10.36
N ALA A 376 -15.44 -32.03 11.39
CA ALA A 376 -15.13 -32.45 12.76
C ALA A 376 -16.15 -33.53 13.18
N GLU A 377 -15.69 -34.73 13.45
CA GLU A 377 -16.50 -35.79 14.09
C GLU A 377 -16.99 -35.29 15.46
N PRO A 378 -18.24 -35.62 15.86
CA PRO A 378 -18.79 -35.19 17.13
C PRO A 378 -18.08 -35.90 18.28
N PHE A 379 -17.61 -35.13 19.25
CA PHE A 379 -17.07 -35.64 20.53
C PHE A 379 -18.12 -36.50 21.22
N GLN A 380 -17.80 -37.77 21.44
CA GLN A 380 -18.57 -38.67 22.33
C GLN A 380 -18.31 -38.23 23.79
N GLU A 381 -19.38 -37.89 24.49
CA GLU A 381 -19.38 -37.74 25.94
C GLU A 381 -18.96 -39.03 26.61
N ALA A 382 -17.85 -39.03 27.33
CA ALA A 382 -17.48 -40.10 28.25
C ALA A 382 -18.18 -39.88 29.60
N GLU A 383 -19.13 -40.71 29.89
CA GLU A 383 -19.78 -40.79 31.19
C GLU A 383 -18.73 -41.05 32.30
N ALA A 384 -18.70 -40.15 33.27
CA ALA A 384 -18.00 -40.39 34.53
C ALA A 384 -18.84 -41.30 35.44
N SER A 385 -18.36 -42.48 35.71
CA SER A 385 -18.85 -43.30 36.81
C SER A 385 -17.69 -43.60 37.78
N ARG A 386 -17.93 -43.14 38.99
CA ARG A 386 -17.34 -43.35 40.32
C ARG A 386 -16.28 -42.38 40.82
#